data_58e4321c34a955b9abf587c744783e85
#
_entry.id   58e4321c34a955b9abf587c744783e85
#
_cell.length_a   1.000
_cell.length_b   1.000
_cell.length_c   1.000
_cell.angle_alpha   90.00
_cell.angle_beta   90.00
_cell.angle_gamma   90.00
#
_symmetry.space_group_name_H-M   'P 1'
#
loop_
_entity.id
_entity.type
_entity.pdbx_description
1 polymer ?
#
loop_
_entity_poly.entity_id
_entity_poly.type
_entity_poly.pdbx_seq_one_letter_code
_entity_poly.pdbx_strand_id
1 'polypeptide(L)'
;VTPGHSLPPPATGAWRAGDPLGRRLFYTHPEPFRLEVGEQLPGYVLAYETWGRLNADGSNAVLIEHALTGDSHAAGPVEPGHPSPGWWDGLIGPGRALDTDEWFVVVPNVLGGCQGSTGPASPAPDGRPWGSRFPQITIRDQVNAEIALADHLGIERWAAVLGGSMGGMRALEWAAGYPHRVATALLLACPAASSAEQIAWASPQIHAILSDPNWRGGDYYDAPAGGGPHAGLGIARRIAHLSYRSEHELAVRFGRSPQDDENPLTGGRFAVESYLDHHADKLVRRFDANSYVVLTRAMNLHDVGRDRGGVGEALKRITARTIVAGFDSDRLYPLYQSHELADGIPTSGPARVISSPYGHDSFLIEIDEVATLIKDLLA
;
A
#
# COMPACT_ATOMS: atom_id res chain seq x y z
N VAL A 1 35.46 4.06 0.08
CA VAL A 1 34.91 3.17 1.13
C VAL A 1 34.53 1.90 0.45
N THR A 2 35.26 0.80 0.69
CA THR A 2 34.90 -0.56 0.22
C THR A 2 33.46 -0.83 0.62
N PRO A 3 32.56 -1.30 -0.27
CA PRO A 3 31.20 -1.64 0.11
C PRO A 3 31.30 -2.73 1.18
N GLY A 4 30.88 -2.42 2.40
CA GLY A 4 30.72 -3.44 3.41
C GLY A 4 29.82 -4.53 2.83
N HIS A 5 30.26 -5.77 2.82
CA HIS A 5 29.45 -6.91 2.38
C HIS A 5 28.24 -6.98 3.28
N SER A 6 27.14 -6.32 2.87
CA SER A 6 25.85 -6.55 3.51
C SER A 6 25.51 -8.02 3.34
N LEU A 7 25.07 -8.68 4.41
CA LEU A 7 24.59 -10.06 4.33
C LEU A 7 23.58 -10.21 3.18
N PRO A 8 23.59 -11.34 2.47
CA PRO A 8 22.65 -11.58 1.40
C PRO A 8 21.21 -11.45 1.94
N PRO A 9 20.27 -10.91 1.15
CA PRO A 9 18.89 -10.75 1.58
C PRO A 9 18.26 -12.13 1.89
N PRO A 10 17.30 -12.21 2.83
CA PRO A 10 16.55 -13.45 3.06
C PRO A 10 15.81 -13.87 1.79
N ALA A 11 15.44 -15.13 1.61
CA ALA A 11 14.71 -15.61 0.43
C ALA A 11 13.41 -14.82 0.20
N THR A 12 12.77 -14.38 1.27
CA THR A 12 11.65 -13.42 1.29
C THR A 12 11.83 -12.43 2.42
N GLY A 13 11.41 -11.18 2.21
CA GLY A 13 11.32 -10.16 3.25
C GLY A 13 10.00 -10.16 4.03
N ALA A 14 9.17 -11.21 3.86
CA ALA A 14 7.93 -11.36 4.61
C ALA A 14 8.20 -11.61 6.09
N TRP A 15 7.37 -11.02 6.94
CA TRP A 15 7.28 -11.39 8.35
C TRP A 15 6.76 -12.83 8.49
N ARG A 16 7.37 -13.64 9.35
CA ARG A 16 6.99 -15.03 9.62
C ARG A 16 6.77 -15.27 11.11
N ALA A 17 5.99 -16.29 11.43
CA ALA A 17 5.82 -16.72 12.82
C ALA A 17 7.18 -17.03 13.47
N GLY A 18 7.46 -16.36 14.58
CA GLY A 18 8.76 -16.42 15.27
C GLY A 18 9.65 -15.18 15.05
N ASP A 19 9.36 -14.37 14.05
CA ASP A 19 9.99 -13.05 13.91
C ASP A 19 9.50 -12.10 15.01
N PRO A 20 10.28 -11.05 15.35
CA PRO A 20 9.85 -10.05 16.31
C PRO A 20 8.50 -9.44 15.90
N LEU A 21 7.57 -9.37 16.86
CA LEU A 21 6.22 -8.88 16.62
C LEU A 21 6.20 -7.38 16.30
N GLY A 22 7.11 -6.61 16.88
CA GLY A 22 6.99 -5.16 16.91
C GLY A 22 5.68 -4.75 17.59
N ARG A 23 4.96 -3.83 17.00
CA ARG A 23 3.66 -3.35 17.51
C ARG A 23 2.45 -4.09 16.92
N ARG A 24 2.67 -5.13 16.10
CA ARG A 24 1.59 -5.86 15.44
C ARG A 24 0.67 -6.55 16.42
N LEU A 25 -0.62 -6.35 16.21
CA LEU A 25 -1.72 -7.13 16.76
C LEU A 25 -2.27 -8.01 15.65
N PHE A 26 -2.97 -9.07 16.02
CA PHE A 26 -3.50 -10.03 15.04
C PHE A 26 -4.97 -10.30 15.28
N TYR A 27 -5.75 -10.19 14.22
CA TYR A 27 -7.11 -10.67 14.16
C TYR A 27 -7.16 -11.94 13.33
N THR A 28 -7.78 -13.00 13.85
CA THR A 28 -7.98 -14.26 13.13
C THR A 28 -9.46 -14.42 12.79
N HIS A 29 -9.74 -14.56 11.51
CA HIS A 29 -11.05 -14.94 11.00
C HIS A 29 -11.06 -16.43 10.71
N PRO A 30 -11.74 -17.27 11.54
CA PRO A 30 -11.62 -18.71 11.41
C PRO A 30 -12.55 -19.32 10.35
N GLU A 31 -13.55 -18.56 9.90
CA GLU A 31 -14.55 -19.03 8.95
C GLU A 31 -14.05 -18.94 7.50
N PRO A 32 -14.56 -19.81 6.61
CA PRO A 32 -14.24 -19.71 5.20
C PRO A 32 -14.61 -18.35 4.60
N PHE A 33 -13.65 -17.72 3.95
CA PHE A 33 -13.81 -16.41 3.35
C PHE A 33 -13.90 -16.49 1.83
N ARG A 34 -15.08 -16.15 1.29
CA ARG A 34 -15.32 -16.18 -0.15
C ARG A 34 -14.77 -14.95 -0.84
N LEU A 35 -14.01 -15.19 -1.89
CA LEU A 35 -13.41 -14.15 -2.73
C LEU A 35 -14.31 -13.78 -3.90
N GLU A 36 -14.16 -12.56 -4.41
CA GLU A 36 -14.92 -12.03 -5.56
C GLU A 36 -14.76 -12.92 -6.81
N VAL A 37 -13.60 -13.52 -7.00
CA VAL A 37 -13.29 -14.44 -8.11
C VAL A 37 -13.97 -15.82 -7.97
N GLY A 38 -14.69 -16.07 -6.87
CA GLY A 38 -15.41 -17.32 -6.60
C GLY A 38 -14.62 -18.38 -5.85
N GLU A 39 -13.31 -18.19 -5.67
CA GLU A 39 -12.47 -19.02 -4.81
C GLU A 39 -12.72 -18.71 -3.32
N GLN A 40 -12.08 -19.47 -2.43
CA GLN A 40 -12.28 -19.37 -0.99
C GLN A 40 -10.99 -19.56 -0.23
N LEU A 41 -10.73 -18.68 0.74
CA LEU A 41 -9.74 -18.93 1.78
C LEU A 41 -10.41 -19.71 2.93
N PRO A 42 -9.74 -20.70 3.54
CA PRO A 42 -10.31 -21.47 4.66
C PRO A 42 -10.48 -20.66 5.95
N GLY A 43 -9.86 -19.49 5.98
CA GLY A 43 -9.81 -18.49 7.02
C GLY A 43 -8.66 -17.55 6.71
N TYR A 44 -8.51 -16.47 7.48
CA TYR A 44 -7.39 -15.55 7.32
C TYR A 44 -7.00 -14.87 8.63
N VAL A 45 -5.82 -14.29 8.63
CA VAL A 45 -5.31 -13.43 9.69
C VAL A 45 -5.07 -12.04 9.11
N LEU A 46 -5.44 -11.00 9.82
CA LEU A 46 -4.99 -9.63 9.56
C LEU A 46 -4.08 -9.18 10.69
N ALA A 47 -2.85 -8.80 10.36
CA ALA A 47 -2.00 -8.02 11.24
C ALA A 47 -2.47 -6.57 11.18
N TYR A 48 -2.44 -5.87 12.30
CA TYR A 48 -2.77 -4.45 12.37
C TYR A 48 -2.05 -3.77 13.53
N GLU A 49 -1.96 -2.46 13.49
CA GLU A 49 -1.45 -1.65 14.57
C GLU A 49 -2.46 -0.58 14.95
N THR A 50 -2.39 -0.10 16.21
CA THR A 50 -3.31 0.93 16.70
C THR A 50 -2.57 2.00 17.50
N TRP A 51 -3.11 3.21 17.46
CA TRP A 51 -2.68 4.36 18.27
C TRP A 51 -3.89 5.05 18.87
N GLY A 52 -3.72 5.59 20.06
CA GLY A 52 -4.83 6.22 20.81
C GLY A 52 -5.74 5.21 21.51
N ARG A 53 -6.94 5.63 21.83
CA ARG A 53 -7.93 4.82 22.55
C ARG A 53 -9.31 4.98 21.92
N LEU A 54 -9.99 3.87 21.68
CA LEU A 54 -11.38 3.86 21.25
C LEU A 54 -12.26 4.36 22.42
N ASN A 55 -13.13 5.33 22.13
CA ASN A 55 -14.10 5.81 23.10
C ASN A 55 -15.27 4.82 23.27
N ALA A 56 -16.10 5.04 24.28
CA ALA A 56 -17.13 4.07 24.68
C ALA A 56 -18.22 3.86 23.60
N ASP A 57 -18.47 4.85 22.76
CA ASP A 57 -19.46 4.79 21.68
C ASP A 57 -18.84 4.46 20.29
N GLY A 58 -17.53 4.22 20.24
CA GLY A 58 -16.82 3.89 19.01
C GLY A 58 -16.72 5.00 17.96
N SER A 59 -17.11 6.24 18.32
CA SER A 59 -17.26 7.33 17.35
C SER A 59 -15.95 7.96 16.86
N ASN A 60 -14.81 7.69 17.52
CA ASN A 60 -13.50 8.28 17.22
C ASN A 60 -12.54 7.36 16.46
N ALA A 61 -13.03 6.32 15.81
CA ALA A 61 -12.18 5.38 15.10
C ALA A 61 -11.83 5.89 13.69
N VAL A 62 -10.55 5.88 13.36
CA VAL A 62 -10.00 6.27 12.05
C VAL A 62 -9.26 5.08 11.44
N LEU A 63 -9.62 4.70 10.22
CA LEU A 63 -8.94 3.66 9.45
C LEU A 63 -7.95 4.30 8.48
N ILE A 64 -6.72 3.80 8.47
CA ILE A 64 -5.70 4.21 7.51
C ILE A 64 -5.30 3.02 6.65
N GLU A 65 -5.34 3.22 5.35
CA GLU A 65 -5.06 2.22 4.33
C GLU A 65 -3.71 2.49 3.67
N HIS A 66 -2.75 1.57 3.84
CA HIS A 66 -1.41 1.72 3.27
C HIS A 66 -1.36 1.45 1.77
N ALA A 67 -0.35 2.01 1.11
CA ALA A 67 -0.06 1.78 -0.32
C ALA A 67 0.59 0.40 -0.58
N LEU A 68 0.81 0.05 -1.86
CA LEU A 68 1.27 -1.27 -2.33
C LEU A 68 2.39 -1.90 -1.50
N THR A 69 3.43 -1.15 -1.17
CA THR A 69 4.59 -1.65 -0.43
C THR A 69 4.68 -1.10 0.99
N GLY A 70 3.58 -0.54 1.50
CA GLY A 70 3.41 -0.19 2.91
C GLY A 70 3.07 -1.40 3.77
N ASP A 71 2.82 -1.15 5.03
CA ASP A 71 2.39 -2.12 6.03
C ASP A 71 1.62 -1.42 7.17
N SER A 72 1.30 -2.14 8.23
CA SER A 72 0.59 -1.59 9.39
C SER A 72 1.40 -0.56 10.17
N HIS A 73 2.73 -0.49 10.02
CA HIS A 73 3.58 0.42 10.77
C HIS A 73 3.53 1.85 10.21
N ALA A 74 2.42 2.54 10.43
CA ALA A 74 2.23 3.91 9.93
C ALA A 74 2.95 4.96 10.79
N ALA A 75 3.15 4.72 12.09
CA ALA A 75 3.84 5.63 12.99
C ALA A 75 4.68 4.88 14.03
N GLY A 76 5.78 5.48 14.43
CA GLY A 76 6.72 4.94 15.41
C GLY A 76 8.13 4.79 14.86
N PRO A 77 9.10 4.57 15.77
CA PRO A 77 10.52 4.44 15.38
C PRO A 77 10.83 3.10 14.73
N VAL A 78 12.05 2.99 14.21
CA VAL A 78 12.67 1.70 13.89
C VAL A 78 12.79 0.88 15.17
N GLU A 79 12.30 -0.36 15.14
CA GLU A 79 12.36 -1.29 16.28
C GLU A 79 12.42 -2.74 15.80
N PRO A 80 12.71 -3.73 16.66
CA PRO A 80 12.64 -5.14 16.28
C PRO A 80 11.26 -5.49 15.71
N GLY A 81 11.23 -6.02 14.49
CA GLY A 81 10.00 -6.28 13.73
C GLY A 81 9.60 -5.15 12.76
N HIS A 82 10.13 -3.95 12.93
CA HIS A 82 9.90 -2.79 12.05
C HIS A 82 11.23 -2.18 11.60
N PRO A 83 11.79 -2.60 10.45
CA PRO A 83 13.12 -2.17 10.01
C PRO A 83 13.15 -0.74 9.46
N SER A 84 12.02 -0.08 9.37
CA SER A 84 11.86 1.32 8.94
C SER A 84 10.97 2.06 9.92
N PRO A 85 11.13 3.39 10.06
CA PRO A 85 10.16 4.19 10.82
C PRO A 85 8.79 4.15 10.14
N GLY A 86 7.75 4.51 10.88
CA GLY A 86 6.39 4.61 10.35
C GLY A 86 6.33 5.51 9.12
N TRP A 87 5.63 5.06 8.09
CA TRP A 87 5.59 5.76 6.79
C TRP A 87 4.76 7.06 6.81
N TRP A 88 3.93 7.29 7.85
CA TRP A 88 3.20 8.53 8.15
C TRP A 88 3.45 9.02 9.59
N ASP A 89 4.63 8.75 10.12
CA ASP A 89 4.99 9.12 11.50
C ASP A 89 4.71 10.60 11.82
N GLY A 90 4.89 11.51 10.86
CA GLY A 90 4.59 12.93 11.02
C GLY A 90 3.10 13.27 11.21
N LEU A 91 2.17 12.38 10.88
CA LEU A 91 0.72 12.63 10.90
C LEU A 91 0.01 12.05 12.13
N ILE A 92 0.56 11.02 12.78
CA ILE A 92 -0.08 10.25 13.84
C ILE A 92 0.68 10.44 15.15
N GLY A 93 -0.02 10.87 16.20
CA GLY A 93 0.56 11.05 17.52
C GLY A 93 -0.09 12.20 18.28
N PRO A 94 0.27 12.42 19.56
CA PRO A 94 -0.25 13.53 20.34
C PRO A 94 0.00 14.88 19.67
N GLY A 95 -1.05 15.68 19.50
CA GLY A 95 -1.00 16.99 18.83
C GLY A 95 -0.72 16.98 17.34
N ARG A 96 -0.70 15.82 16.69
CA ARG A 96 -0.57 15.69 15.22
C ARG A 96 -1.91 15.88 14.52
N ALA A 97 -1.94 15.78 13.18
CA ALA A 97 -3.19 15.85 12.41
C ALA A 97 -4.20 14.76 12.80
N LEU A 98 -3.67 13.56 13.10
CA LEU A 98 -4.39 12.48 13.76
C LEU A 98 -3.92 12.44 15.23
N ASP A 99 -4.51 13.32 16.03
CA ASP A 99 -4.17 13.43 17.44
C ASP A 99 -4.65 12.20 18.20
N THR A 100 -3.70 11.41 18.70
CA THR A 100 -3.98 10.15 19.39
C THR A 100 -4.55 10.34 20.79
N ASP A 101 -4.64 11.57 21.31
CA ASP A 101 -5.40 11.89 22.50
C ASP A 101 -6.91 12.00 22.21
N GLU A 102 -7.29 12.21 20.92
CA GLU A 102 -8.67 12.33 20.45
C GLU A 102 -9.10 11.13 19.60
N TRP A 103 -8.24 10.65 18.71
CA TRP A 103 -8.56 9.63 17.71
C TRP A 103 -7.97 8.27 18.04
N PHE A 104 -8.76 7.24 17.79
CA PHE A 104 -8.29 5.85 17.76
C PHE A 104 -7.98 5.45 16.34
N VAL A 105 -6.69 5.42 16.02
CA VAL A 105 -6.19 5.10 14.66
C VAL A 105 -5.93 3.60 14.53
N VAL A 106 -6.45 2.99 13.48
CA VAL A 106 -6.25 1.58 13.12
C VAL A 106 -5.63 1.50 11.74
N VAL A 107 -4.56 0.72 11.61
CA VAL A 107 -3.87 0.48 10.33
C VAL A 107 -3.70 -1.01 10.13
N PRO A 108 -4.53 -1.67 9.30
CA PRO A 108 -4.34 -3.07 8.96
C PRO A 108 -3.23 -3.23 7.93
N ASN A 109 -2.44 -4.30 8.04
CA ASN A 109 -1.67 -4.81 6.92
C ASN A 109 -2.61 -5.57 5.99
N VAL A 110 -2.60 -5.23 4.71
CA VAL A 110 -3.57 -5.72 3.72
C VAL A 110 -3.57 -7.25 3.57
N LEU A 111 -4.74 -7.84 3.34
CA LEU A 111 -4.86 -9.24 2.90
C LEU A 111 -4.07 -9.43 1.59
N GLY A 112 -3.27 -10.49 1.49
CA GLY A 112 -2.35 -10.71 0.37
C GLY A 112 -1.00 -10.03 0.54
N GLY A 113 -0.84 -9.17 1.55
CA GLY A 113 0.43 -8.54 1.93
C GLY A 113 1.37 -9.51 2.63
N CYS A 114 2.53 -9.01 3.05
CA CYS A 114 3.61 -9.87 3.58
C CYS A 114 4.11 -9.48 4.98
N GLN A 115 3.44 -8.57 5.66
CA GLN A 115 3.88 -8.10 6.99
C GLN A 115 2.94 -8.56 8.12
N GLY A 116 2.56 -9.86 8.09
CA GLY A 116 1.82 -10.53 9.15
C GLY A 116 0.38 -10.92 8.79
N SER A 117 -0.25 -10.29 7.81
CA SER A 117 -1.55 -10.73 7.28
C SER A 117 -1.41 -11.93 6.36
N THR A 118 -2.47 -12.71 6.23
CA THR A 118 -2.51 -13.86 5.33
C THR A 118 -2.21 -13.42 3.90
N GLY A 119 -1.23 -14.06 3.30
CA GLY A 119 -0.74 -13.80 1.94
C GLY A 119 0.11 -14.97 1.45
N PRO A 120 0.78 -14.83 0.30
CA PRO A 120 1.58 -15.89 -0.28
C PRO A 120 2.64 -16.52 0.62
N ALA A 121 3.24 -15.74 1.53
CA ALA A 121 4.25 -16.22 2.47
C ALA A 121 3.66 -16.97 3.68
N SER A 122 2.34 -16.86 3.91
CA SER A 122 1.65 -17.49 5.04
C SER A 122 1.48 -19.00 4.83
N PRO A 123 1.38 -19.79 5.91
CA PRO A 123 1.08 -21.20 5.79
C PRO A 123 -0.30 -21.46 5.18
N ALA A 124 -0.37 -22.34 4.20
CA ALA A 124 -1.61 -22.93 3.70
C ALA A 124 -2.06 -24.09 4.64
N PRO A 125 -3.26 -24.67 4.45
CA PRO A 125 -3.74 -25.77 5.29
C PRO A 125 -2.83 -27.01 5.34
N ASP A 126 -1.98 -27.19 4.34
CA ASP A 126 -0.98 -28.27 4.30
C ASP A 126 0.32 -27.93 5.07
N GLY A 127 0.37 -26.76 5.72
CA GLY A 127 1.53 -26.27 6.49
C GLY A 127 2.65 -25.66 5.65
N ARG A 128 2.59 -25.72 4.32
CA ARG A 128 3.55 -25.06 3.42
C ARG A 128 3.08 -23.64 3.09
N PRO A 129 3.98 -22.73 2.75
CA PRO A 129 3.58 -21.41 2.26
C PRO A 129 2.61 -21.53 1.07
N TRP A 130 1.65 -20.62 1.01
CA TRP A 130 0.74 -20.56 -0.14
C TRP A 130 1.49 -20.42 -1.46
N GLY A 131 2.51 -19.57 -1.49
CA GLY A 131 3.27 -19.29 -2.70
C GLY A 131 2.37 -18.83 -3.83
N SER A 132 2.62 -19.37 -5.04
CA SER A 132 1.77 -19.10 -6.22
C SER A 132 0.39 -19.74 -6.17
N ARG A 133 0.12 -20.59 -5.16
CA ARG A 133 -1.22 -21.18 -4.90
C ARG A 133 -2.17 -20.21 -4.19
N PHE A 134 -1.65 -19.05 -3.72
CA PHE A 134 -2.49 -18.04 -3.10
C PHE A 134 -3.52 -17.54 -4.13
N PRO A 135 -4.83 -17.55 -3.79
CA PRO A 135 -5.86 -17.22 -4.75
C PRO A 135 -5.76 -15.77 -5.21
N GLN A 136 -6.30 -15.47 -6.38
CA GLN A 136 -6.44 -14.10 -6.84
C GLN A 136 -7.42 -13.36 -5.94
N ILE A 137 -6.98 -12.25 -5.38
CA ILE A 137 -7.80 -11.33 -4.59
C ILE A 137 -8.01 -10.03 -5.33
N THR A 138 -8.99 -9.25 -4.89
CA THR A 138 -9.30 -7.91 -5.40
C THR A 138 -9.23 -6.88 -4.27
N ILE A 139 -9.27 -5.59 -4.62
CA ILE A 139 -9.39 -4.50 -3.63
C ILE A 139 -10.66 -4.69 -2.80
N ARG A 140 -11.75 -5.17 -3.40
CA ARG A 140 -13.00 -5.48 -2.69
C ARG A 140 -12.85 -6.60 -1.67
N ASP A 141 -12.10 -7.65 -1.99
CA ASP A 141 -11.81 -8.73 -1.02
C ASP A 141 -11.01 -8.21 0.16
N GLN A 142 -10.04 -7.31 -0.08
CA GLN A 142 -9.26 -6.70 0.99
C GLN A 142 -10.14 -5.93 1.97
N VAL A 143 -11.05 -5.09 1.45
CA VAL A 143 -12.01 -4.34 2.26
C VAL A 143 -12.98 -5.29 2.98
N ASN A 144 -13.50 -6.31 2.30
CA ASN A 144 -14.38 -7.31 2.92
C ASN A 144 -13.71 -8.01 4.11
N ALA A 145 -12.41 -8.28 4.02
CA ALA A 145 -11.66 -8.86 5.14
C ALA A 145 -11.54 -7.89 6.33
N GLU A 146 -11.41 -6.60 6.06
CA GLU A 146 -11.29 -5.55 7.08
C GLU A 146 -12.60 -5.26 7.81
N ILE A 147 -13.76 -5.56 7.21
CA ILE A 147 -15.05 -5.45 7.90
C ILE A 147 -15.08 -6.32 9.15
N ALA A 148 -14.62 -7.56 9.04
CA ALA A 148 -14.59 -8.47 10.17
C ALA A 148 -13.61 -8.00 11.27
N LEU A 149 -12.50 -7.33 10.89
CA LEU A 149 -11.62 -6.66 11.85
C LEU A 149 -12.32 -5.49 12.54
N ALA A 150 -13.05 -4.65 11.80
CA ALA A 150 -13.81 -3.53 12.38
C ALA A 150 -14.86 -4.04 13.39
N ASP A 151 -15.60 -5.10 13.02
CA ASP A 151 -16.59 -5.74 13.90
C ASP A 151 -15.93 -6.32 15.17
N HIS A 152 -14.77 -6.97 15.03
CA HIS A 152 -13.98 -7.48 16.15
C HIS A 152 -13.54 -6.37 17.12
N LEU A 153 -13.19 -5.20 16.59
CA LEU A 153 -12.80 -4.04 17.38
C LEU A 153 -13.99 -3.27 17.98
N GLY A 154 -15.23 -3.67 17.64
CA GLY A 154 -16.44 -2.97 18.07
C GLY A 154 -16.69 -1.65 17.35
N ILE A 155 -16.14 -1.49 16.14
CA ILE A 155 -16.27 -0.27 15.34
C ILE A 155 -17.41 -0.46 14.34
N GLU A 156 -18.56 0.11 14.63
CA GLU A 156 -19.73 0.07 13.74
C GLU A 156 -19.58 1.03 12.55
N ARG A 157 -18.94 2.17 12.77
CA ARG A 157 -18.74 3.20 11.77
C ARG A 157 -17.41 3.93 11.99
N TRP A 158 -16.62 3.99 10.93
CA TRP A 158 -15.40 4.80 10.94
C TRP A 158 -15.73 6.29 10.91
N ALA A 159 -15.12 7.07 11.80
CA ALA A 159 -15.14 8.52 11.72
C ALA A 159 -14.47 9.00 10.44
N ALA A 160 -13.37 8.34 10.05
CA ALA A 160 -12.71 8.58 8.78
C ALA A 160 -12.05 7.31 8.24
N VAL A 161 -12.01 7.18 6.91
CA VAL A 161 -11.19 6.21 6.18
C VAL A 161 -10.27 6.97 5.25
N LEU A 162 -8.96 6.77 5.42
CA LEU A 162 -7.92 7.55 4.75
C LEU A 162 -7.00 6.63 3.95
N GLY A 163 -6.64 7.01 2.74
CA GLY A 163 -5.65 6.24 1.99
C GLY A 163 -5.11 6.94 0.76
N GLY A 164 -3.88 6.58 0.38
CA GLY A 164 -3.24 7.00 -0.86
C GLY A 164 -2.90 5.82 -1.76
N SER A 165 -2.96 6.01 -3.08
CA SER A 165 -2.64 4.97 -4.05
C SER A 165 -3.52 3.72 -3.88
N MET A 166 -2.96 2.52 -3.72
CA MET A 166 -3.72 1.31 -3.37
C MET A 166 -4.57 1.51 -2.10
N GLY A 167 -4.05 2.24 -1.10
CA GLY A 167 -4.83 2.60 0.08
C GLY A 167 -6.02 3.51 -0.24
N GLY A 168 -5.88 4.40 -1.21
CA GLY A 168 -6.99 5.22 -1.73
C GLY A 168 -8.05 4.39 -2.46
N MET A 169 -7.65 3.34 -3.21
CA MET A 169 -8.58 2.39 -3.83
C MET A 169 -9.38 1.65 -2.76
N ARG A 170 -8.74 1.23 -1.65
CA ARG A 170 -9.41 0.57 -0.51
C ARG A 170 -10.35 1.53 0.21
N ALA A 171 -9.92 2.76 0.48
CA ALA A 171 -10.76 3.80 1.10
C ALA A 171 -11.99 4.12 0.22
N LEU A 172 -11.81 4.19 -1.10
CA LEU A 172 -12.90 4.35 -2.05
C LEU A 172 -13.88 3.16 -2.02
N GLU A 173 -13.35 1.93 -1.98
CA GLU A 173 -14.18 0.72 -1.91
C GLU A 173 -14.95 0.64 -0.58
N TRP A 174 -14.36 1.04 0.55
CA TRP A 174 -15.06 1.21 1.81
C TRP A 174 -16.23 2.19 1.69
N ALA A 175 -15.97 3.38 1.14
CA ALA A 175 -16.99 4.43 1.02
C ALA A 175 -18.13 4.05 0.05
N ALA A 176 -17.83 3.38 -1.06
CA ALA A 176 -18.82 2.98 -2.06
C ALA A 176 -19.53 1.67 -1.73
N GLY A 177 -18.82 0.71 -1.14
CA GLY A 177 -19.33 -0.60 -0.78
C GLY A 177 -20.14 -0.59 0.51
N TYR A 178 -19.71 0.22 1.48
CA TYR A 178 -20.26 0.26 2.84
C TYR A 178 -20.55 1.69 3.29
N PRO A 179 -21.38 2.45 2.56
CA PRO A 179 -21.57 3.89 2.79
C PRO A 179 -22.06 4.22 4.21
N HIS A 180 -22.81 3.32 4.86
CA HIS A 180 -23.27 3.49 6.24
C HIS A 180 -22.17 3.27 7.30
N ARG A 181 -21.06 2.63 6.93
CA ARG A 181 -19.92 2.34 7.81
C ARG A 181 -18.83 3.43 7.77
N VAL A 182 -18.96 4.46 6.93
CA VAL A 182 -17.96 5.51 6.75
C VAL A 182 -18.60 6.88 6.92
N ALA A 183 -18.10 7.70 7.86
CA ALA A 183 -18.58 9.05 8.06
C ALA A 183 -17.89 10.05 7.15
N THR A 184 -16.55 9.95 7.04
CA THR A 184 -15.75 10.79 6.16
C THR A 184 -14.67 9.97 5.44
N ALA A 185 -14.24 10.41 4.27
CA ALA A 185 -13.19 9.73 3.49
C ALA A 185 -12.17 10.70 2.91
N LEU A 186 -10.88 10.34 2.95
CA LEU A 186 -9.81 11.03 2.26
C LEU A 186 -9.20 10.12 1.21
N LEU A 187 -9.35 10.50 -0.06
CA LEU A 187 -8.87 9.75 -1.21
C LEU A 187 -7.69 10.52 -1.85
N LEU A 188 -6.48 9.95 -1.73
CA LEU A 188 -5.26 10.57 -2.22
C LEU A 188 -4.71 9.80 -3.42
N ALA A 189 -4.48 10.50 -4.55
CA ALA A 189 -3.75 9.95 -5.70
C ALA A 189 -4.19 8.53 -6.06
N CYS A 190 -5.48 8.32 -6.29
CA CYS A 190 -6.06 7.02 -6.65
C CYS A 190 -7.14 7.17 -7.74
N PRO A 191 -7.41 6.12 -8.52
CA PRO A 191 -8.42 6.13 -9.58
C PRO A 191 -9.74 5.54 -9.09
N ALA A 192 -10.83 5.79 -9.83
CA ALA A 192 -12.08 5.03 -9.70
C ALA A 192 -11.96 3.61 -10.29
N ALA A 193 -11.18 3.46 -11.34
CA ALA A 193 -10.81 2.20 -11.97
C ALA A 193 -9.39 2.31 -12.55
N SER A 194 -8.64 1.21 -12.52
CA SER A 194 -7.28 1.19 -13.06
C SER A 194 -7.28 1.39 -14.56
N SER A 195 -6.48 2.36 -15.03
CA SER A 195 -6.35 2.68 -16.45
C SER A 195 -5.48 1.68 -17.20
N ALA A 196 -5.59 1.67 -18.53
CA ALA A 196 -4.73 0.86 -19.38
C ALA A 196 -3.24 1.18 -19.16
N GLU A 197 -2.87 2.43 -18.90
CA GLU A 197 -1.49 2.83 -18.63
C GLU A 197 -0.99 2.26 -17.30
N GLN A 198 -1.79 2.32 -16.24
CA GLN A 198 -1.44 1.73 -14.94
C GLN A 198 -1.25 0.21 -15.05
N ILE A 199 -2.13 -0.48 -15.76
CA ILE A 199 -2.00 -1.91 -16.06
C ILE A 199 -0.75 -2.19 -16.89
N ALA A 200 -0.45 -1.33 -17.88
CA ALA A 200 0.75 -1.45 -18.70
C ALA A 200 2.04 -1.25 -17.88
N TRP A 201 2.09 -0.29 -16.95
CA TRP A 201 3.21 -0.12 -16.02
C TRP A 201 3.41 -1.32 -15.08
N ALA A 202 2.32 -1.96 -14.66
CA ALA A 202 2.34 -3.14 -13.79
C ALA A 202 2.86 -4.39 -14.51
N SER A 203 2.55 -4.55 -15.79
CA SER A 203 2.87 -5.75 -16.57
C SER A 203 4.37 -6.12 -16.57
N PRO A 204 5.33 -5.26 -16.95
CA PRO A 204 6.74 -5.60 -16.93
C PRO A 204 7.27 -5.86 -15.52
N GLN A 205 6.70 -5.28 -14.49
CA GLN A 205 7.07 -5.54 -13.10
C GLN A 205 6.72 -6.98 -12.71
N ILE A 206 5.51 -7.42 -13.02
CA ILE A 206 5.07 -8.80 -12.79
C ILE A 206 5.95 -9.77 -13.58
N HIS A 207 6.18 -9.49 -14.88
CA HIS A 207 7.00 -10.36 -15.73
C HIS A 207 8.45 -10.46 -15.23
N ALA A 208 9.03 -9.37 -14.73
CA ALA A 208 10.38 -9.40 -14.15
C ALA A 208 10.49 -10.40 -12.99
N ILE A 209 9.49 -10.42 -12.10
CA ILE A 209 9.44 -11.38 -10.98
C ILE A 209 9.24 -12.81 -11.48
N LEU A 210 8.25 -13.04 -12.34
CA LEU A 210 7.91 -14.38 -12.82
C LEU A 210 9.01 -15.00 -13.72
N SER A 211 9.84 -14.17 -14.34
CA SER A 211 10.98 -14.60 -15.17
C SER A 211 12.27 -14.81 -14.39
N ASP A 212 12.30 -14.44 -13.09
CA ASP A 212 13.48 -14.68 -12.27
C ASP A 212 13.67 -16.19 -12.03
N PRO A 213 14.85 -16.77 -12.36
CA PRO A 213 15.09 -18.20 -12.15
C PRO A 213 14.88 -18.65 -10.70
N ASN A 214 15.12 -17.75 -9.73
CA ASN A 214 14.93 -18.03 -8.32
C ASN A 214 13.47 -17.92 -7.85
N TRP A 215 12.55 -17.48 -8.72
CA TRP A 215 11.12 -17.49 -8.41
C TRP A 215 10.57 -18.93 -8.30
N ARG A 216 11.12 -19.90 -9.06
CA ARG A 216 10.83 -21.34 -8.94
C ARG A 216 9.34 -21.67 -8.99
N GLY A 217 8.58 -21.00 -9.86
CA GLY A 217 7.13 -21.18 -9.93
C GLY A 217 6.36 -20.67 -8.69
N GLY A 218 6.98 -19.79 -7.91
CA GLY A 218 6.43 -19.23 -6.66
C GLY A 218 6.77 -20.02 -5.39
N ASP A 219 7.65 -21.02 -5.49
CA ASP A 219 8.04 -21.89 -4.37
C ASP A 219 9.53 -21.70 -4.01
N TYR A 220 9.85 -20.57 -3.37
CA TYR A 220 11.23 -20.16 -3.01
C TYR A 220 11.44 -19.93 -1.51
N TYR A 221 10.42 -20.16 -0.67
CA TYR A 221 10.43 -19.76 0.74
C TYR A 221 11.38 -20.55 1.62
N ASP A 222 11.83 -21.72 1.20
CA ASP A 222 12.81 -22.58 1.85
C ASP A 222 14.24 -22.34 1.34
N ALA A 223 14.41 -21.46 0.36
CA ALA A 223 15.73 -21.15 -0.19
C ALA A 223 16.62 -20.47 0.86
N PRO A 224 17.95 -20.69 0.80
CA PRO A 224 18.88 -19.98 1.66
C PRO A 224 18.88 -18.47 1.35
N ALA A 225 19.46 -17.69 2.27
CA ALA A 225 19.68 -16.26 2.02
C ALA A 225 20.41 -16.04 0.68
N GLY A 226 19.95 -15.10 -0.12
CA GLY A 226 20.40 -14.87 -1.50
C GLY A 226 19.67 -15.70 -2.55
N GLY A 227 18.88 -16.72 -2.15
CA GLY A 227 18.23 -17.67 -3.06
C GLY A 227 16.79 -17.31 -3.47
N GLY A 228 16.26 -16.17 -3.06
CA GLY A 228 14.95 -15.67 -3.49
C GLY A 228 14.99 -14.94 -4.85
N PRO A 229 13.83 -14.59 -5.42
CA PRO A 229 13.71 -13.90 -6.71
C PRO A 229 14.04 -12.40 -6.61
N HIS A 230 15.22 -12.09 -6.09
CA HIS A 230 15.65 -10.74 -5.75
C HIS A 230 15.93 -9.88 -6.99
N ALA A 231 16.45 -10.50 -8.08
CA ALA A 231 16.70 -9.78 -9.32
C ALA A 231 15.38 -9.30 -9.94
N GLY A 232 14.38 -10.19 -10.04
CA GLY A 232 13.07 -9.87 -10.57
C GLY A 232 12.32 -8.83 -9.72
N LEU A 233 12.28 -9.02 -8.40
CA LEU A 233 11.66 -8.07 -7.47
C LEU A 233 12.39 -6.72 -7.47
N GLY A 234 13.73 -6.73 -7.58
CA GLY A 234 14.52 -5.53 -7.69
C GLY A 234 14.24 -4.74 -8.98
N ILE A 235 14.11 -5.42 -10.11
CA ILE A 235 13.72 -4.79 -11.39
C ILE A 235 12.31 -4.21 -11.28
N ALA A 236 11.35 -4.99 -10.74
CA ALA A 236 9.99 -4.51 -10.50
C ALA A 236 9.99 -3.21 -9.67
N ARG A 237 10.79 -3.15 -8.59
CA ARG A 237 10.92 -1.95 -7.76
C ARG A 237 11.50 -0.76 -8.51
N ARG A 238 12.52 -0.96 -9.35
CA ARG A 238 13.11 0.12 -10.16
C ARG A 238 12.07 0.72 -11.11
N ILE A 239 11.30 -0.12 -11.80
CA ILE A 239 10.23 0.33 -12.71
C ILE A 239 9.16 1.09 -11.92
N ALA A 240 8.66 0.52 -10.83
CA ALA A 240 7.67 1.16 -9.97
C ALA A 240 8.19 2.51 -9.44
N HIS A 241 9.40 2.52 -8.89
CA HIS A 241 9.97 3.73 -8.29
C HIS A 241 10.20 4.85 -9.30
N LEU A 242 10.56 4.49 -10.54
CA LEU A 242 10.64 5.45 -11.65
C LEU A 242 9.26 6.08 -11.95
N SER A 243 8.17 5.30 -11.89
CA SER A 243 6.82 5.83 -12.09
C SER A 243 6.31 6.68 -10.90
N TYR A 244 6.88 6.50 -9.70
CA TYR A 244 6.49 7.24 -8.50
C TYR A 244 7.10 8.65 -8.44
N ARG A 245 8.17 8.91 -9.19
CA ARG A 245 8.90 10.20 -9.17
C ARG A 245 8.60 11.02 -10.42
N SER A 246 8.63 12.33 -10.30
CA SER A 246 8.51 13.20 -11.46
C SER A 246 9.83 13.29 -12.24
N GLU A 247 9.74 13.61 -13.54
CA GLU A 247 10.92 13.90 -14.35
C GLU A 247 11.71 15.09 -13.80
N HIS A 248 10.98 16.14 -13.40
CA HIS A 248 11.58 17.36 -12.86
C HIS A 248 12.42 17.08 -11.60
N GLU A 249 11.88 16.34 -10.64
CA GLU A 249 12.61 15.98 -9.41
C GLU A 249 13.87 15.17 -9.72
N LEU A 250 13.77 14.18 -10.61
CA LEU A 250 14.91 13.37 -11.02
C LEU A 250 15.98 14.23 -11.73
N ALA A 251 15.56 15.16 -12.60
CA ALA A 251 16.46 16.07 -13.30
C ALA A 251 17.19 17.01 -12.33
N VAL A 252 16.46 17.62 -11.39
CA VAL A 252 17.03 18.55 -10.40
C VAL A 252 17.99 17.81 -9.45
N ARG A 253 17.62 16.61 -9.00
CA ARG A 253 18.38 15.85 -8.00
C ARG A 253 19.61 15.17 -8.58
N PHE A 254 19.54 14.62 -9.76
CA PHE A 254 20.60 13.79 -10.32
C PHE A 254 21.21 14.35 -11.60
N GLY A 255 20.42 15.02 -12.44
CA GLY A 255 20.88 15.48 -13.76
C GLY A 255 21.50 14.32 -14.56
N ARG A 256 22.73 14.53 -15.00
CA ARG A 256 23.58 13.52 -15.66
C ARG A 256 24.86 13.21 -14.85
N SER A 257 24.83 13.43 -13.56
CA SER A 257 25.98 13.22 -12.69
C SER A 257 26.38 11.75 -12.65
N PRO A 258 27.68 11.42 -12.74
CA PRO A 258 28.16 10.07 -12.45
C PRO A 258 27.96 9.75 -10.97
N GLN A 259 27.96 8.46 -10.65
CA GLN A 259 27.94 7.99 -9.27
C GLN A 259 29.35 8.13 -8.68
N ASP A 260 29.54 9.03 -7.72
CA ASP A 260 30.85 9.27 -7.06
C ASP A 260 32.01 9.30 -8.07
N ASP A 261 33.02 8.42 -7.89
CA ASP A 261 34.18 8.31 -8.77
C ASP A 261 34.00 7.37 -9.97
N GLU A 262 32.78 6.90 -10.25
CA GLU A 262 32.50 6.02 -11.39
C GLU A 262 32.50 6.82 -12.70
N ASN A 263 32.97 6.18 -13.81
CA ASN A 263 32.98 6.82 -15.13
C ASN A 263 31.98 6.12 -16.06
N PRO A 264 30.83 6.74 -16.38
CA PRO A 264 29.83 6.14 -17.28
C PRO A 264 30.35 5.79 -18.68
N LEU A 265 31.38 6.49 -19.17
CA LEU A 265 31.97 6.17 -20.48
C LEU A 265 32.74 4.85 -20.48
N THR A 266 33.09 4.33 -19.33
CA THR A 266 33.81 3.05 -19.17
C THR A 266 32.98 2.01 -18.43
N GLY A 267 31.65 2.16 -18.39
CA GLY A 267 30.73 1.21 -17.77
C GLY A 267 30.38 1.50 -16.32
N GLY A 268 30.76 2.66 -15.78
CA GLY A 268 30.32 3.15 -14.48
C GLY A 268 28.87 3.64 -14.54
N ARG A 269 28.26 3.81 -13.36
CA ARG A 269 26.86 4.19 -13.23
C ARG A 269 26.65 5.70 -13.19
N PHE A 270 25.48 6.15 -13.61
CA PHE A 270 24.95 7.45 -13.23
C PHE A 270 24.38 7.42 -11.81
N ALA A 271 24.37 8.57 -11.12
CA ALA A 271 23.85 8.70 -9.75
C ALA A 271 22.39 8.24 -9.62
N VAL A 272 21.55 8.46 -10.63
CA VAL A 272 20.16 8.00 -10.67
C VAL A 272 20.05 6.47 -10.70
N GLU A 273 21.00 5.76 -11.34
CA GLU A 273 21.02 4.29 -11.34
C GLU A 273 21.32 3.75 -9.95
N SER A 274 22.31 4.33 -9.26
CA SER A 274 22.62 4.00 -7.86
C SER A 274 21.45 4.26 -6.91
N TYR A 275 20.70 5.33 -7.14
CA TYR A 275 19.48 5.62 -6.40
C TYR A 275 18.41 4.53 -6.58
N LEU A 276 18.18 4.08 -7.80
CA LEU A 276 17.25 2.98 -8.09
C LEU A 276 17.73 1.65 -7.49
N ASP A 277 19.05 1.38 -7.54
CA ASP A 277 19.67 0.20 -6.91
C ASP A 277 19.42 0.17 -5.40
N HIS A 278 19.61 1.31 -4.72
CA HIS A 278 19.34 1.44 -3.29
C HIS A 278 17.87 1.09 -2.94
N HIS A 279 16.91 1.60 -3.71
CA HIS A 279 15.49 1.32 -3.47
C HIS A 279 15.12 -0.13 -3.78
N ALA A 280 15.75 -0.74 -4.79
CA ALA A 280 15.59 -2.17 -5.08
C ALA A 280 16.12 -3.04 -3.93
N ASP A 281 17.36 -2.79 -3.47
CA ASP A 281 17.99 -3.54 -2.37
C ASP A 281 17.18 -3.41 -1.07
N LYS A 282 16.69 -2.21 -0.77
CA LYS A 282 15.82 -1.98 0.39
C LYS A 282 14.52 -2.79 0.33
N LEU A 283 13.89 -2.89 -0.85
CA LEU A 283 12.62 -3.61 -1.00
C LEU A 283 12.81 -5.12 -0.87
N VAL A 284 13.81 -5.71 -1.54
CA VAL A 284 14.01 -7.17 -1.52
C VAL A 284 14.29 -7.72 -0.11
N ARG A 285 14.72 -6.86 0.81
CA ARG A 285 14.97 -7.25 2.21
C ARG A 285 13.74 -7.23 3.09
N ARG A 286 12.65 -6.55 2.69
CA ARG A 286 11.46 -6.33 3.53
C ARG A 286 10.13 -6.70 2.86
N PHE A 287 10.16 -7.17 1.62
CA PHE A 287 8.95 -7.48 0.88
C PHE A 287 9.01 -8.86 0.23
N ASP A 288 7.85 -9.43 -0.05
CA ASP A 288 7.70 -10.73 -0.68
C ASP A 288 7.34 -10.59 -2.16
N ALA A 289 8.03 -11.34 -3.03
CA ALA A 289 7.82 -11.23 -4.47
C ALA A 289 6.44 -11.72 -4.91
N ASN A 290 5.92 -12.82 -4.34
CA ASN A 290 4.56 -13.27 -4.67
C ASN A 290 3.49 -12.31 -4.14
N SER A 291 3.68 -11.73 -2.94
CA SER A 291 2.78 -10.67 -2.45
C SER A 291 2.80 -9.45 -3.36
N TYR A 292 3.97 -9.08 -3.89
CA TYR A 292 4.06 -8.00 -4.88
C TYR A 292 3.20 -8.30 -6.11
N VAL A 293 3.28 -9.51 -6.65
CA VAL A 293 2.49 -9.95 -7.81
C VAL A 293 0.99 -9.95 -7.50
N VAL A 294 0.59 -10.53 -6.36
CA VAL A 294 -0.81 -10.63 -5.94
C VAL A 294 -1.44 -9.25 -5.75
N LEU A 295 -0.77 -8.36 -5.02
CA LEU A 295 -1.27 -7.01 -4.77
C LEU A 295 -1.31 -6.15 -6.04
N THR A 296 -0.29 -6.25 -6.89
CA THR A 296 -0.28 -5.55 -8.18
C THR A 296 -1.43 -6.00 -9.08
N ARG A 297 -1.72 -7.31 -9.13
CA ARG A 297 -2.88 -7.83 -9.85
C ARG A 297 -4.20 -7.37 -9.25
N ALA A 298 -4.30 -7.29 -7.91
CA ALA A 298 -5.49 -6.74 -7.26
C ALA A 298 -5.73 -5.28 -7.65
N MET A 299 -4.66 -4.46 -7.72
CA MET A 299 -4.75 -3.09 -8.23
C MET A 299 -5.17 -3.03 -9.70
N ASN A 300 -4.62 -3.90 -10.56
CA ASN A 300 -5.01 -3.96 -11.98
C ASN A 300 -6.50 -4.30 -12.16
N LEU A 301 -7.08 -5.07 -11.24
CA LEU A 301 -8.49 -5.45 -11.22
C LEU A 301 -9.37 -4.39 -10.55
N HIS A 302 -8.80 -3.31 -10.03
CA HIS A 302 -9.60 -2.28 -9.37
C HIS A 302 -10.53 -1.59 -10.34
N ASP A 303 -11.81 -1.67 -10.02
CA ASP A 303 -12.93 -1.00 -10.68
C ASP A 303 -14.07 -0.89 -9.67
N VAL A 304 -14.26 0.30 -9.11
CA VAL A 304 -15.33 0.54 -8.12
C VAL A 304 -16.72 0.30 -8.71
N GLY A 305 -16.83 0.46 -10.04
CA GLY A 305 -18.09 0.32 -10.78
C GLY A 305 -18.48 -1.12 -11.12
N ARG A 306 -17.59 -2.10 -10.98
CA ARG A 306 -17.85 -3.50 -11.30
C ARG A 306 -19.04 -4.02 -10.49
N ASP A 307 -20.06 -4.57 -11.18
CA ASP A 307 -21.31 -5.05 -10.62
C ASP A 307 -22.16 -4.00 -9.86
N ARG A 308 -21.89 -2.71 -10.12
CA ARG A 308 -22.61 -1.57 -9.51
C ARG A 308 -23.19 -0.60 -10.53
N GLY A 309 -23.30 -1.00 -11.79
CA GLY A 309 -23.83 -0.16 -12.87
C GLY A 309 -22.80 0.80 -13.48
N GLY A 310 -21.50 0.57 -13.25
CA GLY A 310 -20.39 1.39 -13.71
C GLY A 310 -19.92 2.39 -12.66
N VAL A 311 -18.79 3.06 -12.96
CA VAL A 311 -18.11 3.99 -12.05
C VAL A 311 -19.07 5.08 -11.56
N GLY A 312 -19.79 5.75 -12.45
CA GLY A 312 -20.68 6.86 -12.07
C GLY A 312 -21.77 6.44 -11.07
N GLU A 313 -22.36 5.25 -11.25
CA GLU A 313 -23.38 4.75 -10.31
C GLU A 313 -22.77 4.31 -8.98
N ALA A 314 -21.55 3.76 -9.00
CA ALA A 314 -20.84 3.40 -7.78
C ALA A 314 -20.49 4.63 -6.94
N LEU A 315 -19.97 5.69 -7.57
CA LEU A 315 -19.60 6.94 -6.89
C LEU A 315 -20.80 7.65 -6.25
N LYS A 316 -21.99 7.59 -6.88
CA LYS A 316 -23.23 8.14 -6.32
C LYS A 316 -23.70 7.46 -5.03
N ARG A 317 -23.22 6.25 -4.74
CA ARG A 317 -23.55 5.53 -3.50
C ARG A 317 -22.84 6.09 -2.27
N ILE A 318 -21.78 6.87 -2.48
CA ILE A 318 -20.95 7.41 -1.39
C ILE A 318 -21.73 8.51 -0.68
N THR A 319 -21.98 8.30 0.61
CA THR A 319 -22.65 9.26 1.50
C THR A 319 -21.69 9.92 2.49
N ALA A 320 -20.47 9.40 2.58
CA ALA A 320 -19.42 9.96 3.41
C ALA A 320 -19.00 11.34 2.89
N ARG A 321 -18.82 12.33 3.78
CA ARG A 321 -18.15 13.57 3.43
C ARG A 321 -16.75 13.24 2.91
N THR A 322 -16.46 13.58 1.66
CA THR A 322 -15.25 13.12 0.99
C THR A 322 -14.37 14.29 0.59
N ILE A 323 -13.07 14.18 0.84
CA ILE A 323 -12.04 15.00 0.22
C ILE A 323 -11.25 14.12 -0.75
N VAL A 324 -11.16 14.56 -1.99
CA VAL A 324 -10.32 13.96 -3.02
C VAL A 324 -9.15 14.90 -3.28
N ALA A 325 -7.92 14.38 -3.26
CA ALA A 325 -6.73 15.15 -3.57
C ALA A 325 -5.80 14.41 -4.53
N GLY A 326 -5.16 15.17 -5.40
CA GLY A 326 -4.13 14.72 -6.34
C GLY A 326 -2.96 15.69 -6.40
N PHE A 327 -1.86 15.25 -7.00
CA PHE A 327 -0.62 16.00 -7.10
C PHE A 327 -0.32 16.35 -8.55
N ASP A 328 0.06 17.59 -8.83
CA ASP A 328 0.22 18.12 -10.19
C ASP A 328 1.34 17.43 -10.99
N SER A 329 2.33 16.86 -10.30
CA SER A 329 3.43 16.13 -10.92
C SER A 329 3.27 14.61 -10.95
N ASP A 330 2.14 14.09 -10.44
CA ASP A 330 1.87 12.64 -10.44
C ASP A 330 1.52 12.16 -11.86
N ARG A 331 2.42 11.36 -12.43
CA ARG A 331 2.23 10.76 -13.76
C ARG A 331 1.67 9.34 -13.72
N LEU A 332 1.68 8.70 -12.54
CA LEU A 332 1.10 7.37 -12.37
C LEU A 332 -0.41 7.43 -12.16
N TYR A 333 -0.86 8.40 -11.35
CA TYR A 333 -2.27 8.70 -11.12
C TYR A 333 -2.53 10.18 -11.45
N PRO A 334 -2.67 10.52 -12.74
CA PRO A 334 -2.78 11.89 -13.19
C PRO A 334 -4.05 12.56 -12.67
N LEU A 335 -4.02 13.89 -12.54
CA LEU A 335 -5.06 14.69 -11.90
C LEU A 335 -6.48 14.48 -12.44
N TYR A 336 -6.64 14.10 -13.73
CA TYR A 336 -7.97 13.85 -14.27
C TYR A 336 -8.72 12.75 -13.51
N GLN A 337 -8.01 11.78 -12.93
CA GLN A 337 -8.63 10.72 -12.10
C GLN A 337 -9.12 11.27 -10.76
N SER A 338 -8.39 12.20 -10.16
CA SER A 338 -8.87 12.90 -8.96
C SER A 338 -10.10 13.78 -9.27
N HIS A 339 -10.13 14.44 -10.41
CA HIS A 339 -11.30 15.20 -10.86
C HIS A 339 -12.50 14.27 -11.11
N GLU A 340 -12.30 13.13 -11.78
CA GLU A 340 -13.34 12.12 -12.00
C GLU A 340 -13.99 11.68 -10.68
N LEU A 341 -13.19 11.38 -9.67
CA LEU A 341 -13.68 11.01 -8.34
C LEU A 341 -14.46 12.17 -7.70
N ALA A 342 -13.88 13.37 -7.67
CA ALA A 342 -14.49 14.52 -7.03
C ALA A 342 -15.82 14.93 -7.70
N ASP A 343 -15.89 14.89 -9.02
CA ASP A 343 -17.08 15.22 -9.80
C ASP A 343 -18.18 14.14 -9.67
N GLY A 344 -17.78 12.87 -9.50
CA GLY A 344 -18.69 11.74 -9.38
C GLY A 344 -19.27 11.51 -7.99
N ILE A 345 -18.58 11.96 -6.93
CA ILE A 345 -18.99 11.76 -5.53
C ILE A 345 -19.88 12.93 -5.07
N PRO A 346 -21.17 12.70 -4.75
CA PRO A 346 -22.11 13.79 -4.43
C PRO A 346 -21.72 14.63 -3.20
N THR A 347 -20.97 14.04 -2.29
CA THR A 347 -20.54 14.64 -1.01
C THR A 347 -19.12 15.19 -1.05
N SER A 348 -18.46 15.15 -2.20
CA SER A 348 -17.16 15.76 -2.42
C SER A 348 -17.30 17.23 -2.86
N GLY A 349 -16.38 18.06 -2.41
CA GLY A 349 -16.08 19.34 -3.06
C GLY A 349 -15.18 19.12 -4.29
N PRO A 350 -14.74 20.19 -4.95
CA PRO A 350 -13.77 20.09 -6.03
C PRO A 350 -12.49 19.37 -5.59
N ALA A 351 -11.86 18.64 -6.51
CA ALA A 351 -10.59 17.98 -6.22
C ALA A 351 -9.55 19.00 -5.72
N ARG A 352 -8.87 18.65 -4.64
CA ARG A 352 -7.76 19.45 -4.09
C ARG A 352 -6.48 19.11 -4.85
N VAL A 353 -5.94 20.08 -5.57
CA VAL A 353 -4.69 19.92 -6.30
C VAL A 353 -3.55 20.45 -5.44
N ILE A 354 -2.61 19.57 -5.11
CA ILE A 354 -1.40 19.92 -4.36
C ILE A 354 -0.25 20.03 -5.34
N SER A 355 0.43 21.19 -5.35
CA SER A 355 1.63 21.37 -6.14
C SER A 355 2.83 20.77 -5.40
N SER A 356 3.46 19.76 -6.00
CA SER A 356 4.61 19.07 -5.44
C SER A 356 5.50 18.52 -6.56
N PRO A 357 6.82 18.59 -6.43
CA PRO A 357 7.74 18.05 -7.44
C PRO A 357 7.91 16.53 -7.34
N TYR A 358 7.42 15.88 -6.28
CA TYR A 358 7.79 14.50 -5.93
C TYR A 358 6.96 13.42 -6.64
N GLY A 359 6.05 13.80 -7.54
CA GLY A 359 5.23 12.83 -8.28
C GLY A 359 4.25 12.09 -7.38
N HIS A 360 4.07 10.81 -7.63
CA HIS A 360 3.15 9.97 -6.87
C HIS A 360 3.51 9.83 -5.38
N ASP A 361 4.79 9.84 -5.04
CA ASP A 361 5.24 9.75 -3.64
C ASP A 361 4.89 11.00 -2.81
N SER A 362 4.33 12.06 -3.42
CA SER A 362 3.99 13.31 -2.72
C SER A 362 3.09 13.09 -1.51
N PHE A 363 2.13 12.16 -1.53
CA PHE A 363 1.27 11.90 -0.36
C PHE A 363 2.02 11.31 0.84
N LEU A 364 3.25 10.80 0.62
CA LEU A 364 4.15 10.32 1.68
C LEU A 364 5.16 11.38 2.13
N ILE A 365 5.40 12.40 1.30
CA ILE A 365 6.47 13.39 1.48
C ILE A 365 5.90 14.74 1.94
N GLU A 366 4.79 15.19 1.35
CA GLU A 366 4.13 16.47 1.66
C GLU A 366 3.25 16.36 2.91
N ILE A 367 3.88 16.04 4.03
CA ILE A 367 3.21 15.76 5.31
C ILE A 367 2.33 16.92 5.77
N ASP A 368 2.77 18.18 5.62
CA ASP A 368 2.01 19.36 6.06
C ASP A 368 0.75 19.57 5.22
N GLU A 369 0.83 19.32 3.91
CA GLU A 369 -0.32 19.40 3.02
C GLU A 369 -1.35 18.31 3.34
N VAL A 370 -0.88 17.07 3.54
CA VAL A 370 -1.75 15.95 3.93
C VAL A 370 -2.35 16.21 5.32
N ALA A 371 -1.57 16.75 6.27
CA ALA A 371 -2.06 17.13 7.58
C ALA A 371 -3.20 18.15 7.51
N THR A 372 -3.10 19.12 6.60
CA THR A 372 -4.15 20.11 6.37
C THR A 372 -5.42 19.44 5.85
N LEU A 373 -5.33 18.53 4.88
CA LEU A 373 -6.48 17.78 4.37
C LEU A 373 -7.16 16.94 5.46
N ILE A 374 -6.37 16.29 6.32
CA ILE A 374 -6.90 15.48 7.43
C ILE A 374 -7.64 16.36 8.42
N LYS A 375 -7.07 17.51 8.82
CA LYS A 375 -7.72 18.45 9.72
C LYS A 375 -9.02 18.99 9.14
N ASP A 376 -9.01 19.38 7.86
CA ASP A 376 -10.21 19.83 7.14
C ASP A 376 -11.29 18.72 7.11
N LEU A 377 -10.89 17.46 6.95
CA LEU A 377 -11.80 16.33 6.92
C LEU A 377 -12.44 16.05 8.27
N LEU A 378 -11.70 16.20 9.36
CA LEU A 378 -12.14 15.85 10.72
C LEU A 378 -12.80 17.02 11.46
N ALA A 379 -12.71 18.24 10.90
CA ALA A 379 -13.43 19.42 11.41
C ALA A 379 -14.92 19.34 11.05
#